data_1bafffb8b8ff13953af0b3d7b42aeb4d
#
_entry.id   1bafffb8b8ff13953af0b3d7b42aeb4d
#
_cell.length_a   1.000
_cell.length_b   1.000
_cell.length_c   1.000
_cell.angle_alpha   90.00
_cell.angle_beta   90.00
_cell.angle_gamma   90.00
#
_symmetry.space_group_name_H-M   'P 1'
#
loop_
_entity.id
_entity.type
_entity.pdbx_description
1 polymer ?
#
loop_
_entity_poly.entity_id
_entity_poly.type
_entity_poly.pdbx_seq_one_letter_code
_entity_poly.pdbx_strand_id
1 'polypeptide(L)'
;EAKDASVTVVNNNVNIVPEQQGISIDKATLEQIIKELQNSEDTVRQLPVQFTQPKVLSRDIQSKLFKDTLASFSTVFDTSNENNANRGENIRLASQKINGKILAPGETFSFNEVVGPRTVESGYKAAHAYSNGEVVDEVGGGVCQVSSTLYNAVLRADLKVTERVNHMFTVGYVELGMDATVSYGGVDFKFVNNTEWPIKIEGWVSPDNQLTFRLIGTNTNPGKTVHFYSPGATVIECPVEYIDDPSLPSGQIDVLKEGAPGYSVDTYKIVKQDGVVVSEEKLSTSYYQPMKRVIRRGIG
;
A
#
# COMPACT_ATOMS: atom_id res chain seq x y z
N GLU A 1 -2.18 -37.92 12.46
CA GLU A 1 -2.15 -36.64 13.20
C GLU A 1 -3.33 -35.76 12.82
N ALA A 2 -3.77 -34.92 13.76
CA ALA A 2 -4.77 -33.89 13.46
C ALA A 2 -4.16 -32.82 12.55
N LYS A 3 -4.98 -32.23 11.68
CA LYS A 3 -4.61 -31.07 10.87
C LYS A 3 -5.52 -29.91 11.22
N ASP A 4 -4.92 -28.78 11.49
CA ASP A 4 -5.63 -27.53 11.75
C ASP A 4 -6.25 -26.98 10.46
N ALA A 5 -7.37 -26.27 10.59
CA ALA A 5 -7.90 -25.48 9.50
C ALA A 5 -6.91 -24.40 9.08
N SER A 6 -6.89 -24.05 7.82
CA SER A 6 -6.02 -23.00 7.28
C SER A 6 -6.75 -22.15 6.25
N VAL A 7 -6.18 -20.99 5.93
CA VAL A 7 -6.70 -20.09 4.91
C VAL A 7 -5.71 -19.98 3.76
N THR A 8 -6.20 -20.02 2.53
CA THR A 8 -5.42 -19.82 1.30
C THR A 8 -6.06 -18.76 0.43
N VAL A 9 -5.25 -18.05 -0.35
CA VAL A 9 -5.71 -17.10 -1.37
C VAL A 9 -5.27 -17.61 -2.73
N VAL A 10 -6.21 -17.83 -3.62
CA VAL A 10 -5.95 -18.29 -5.00
C VAL A 10 -6.78 -17.47 -5.96
N ASN A 11 -6.14 -16.82 -6.95
CA ASN A 11 -6.82 -15.98 -7.93
C ASN A 11 -7.74 -14.92 -7.30
N ASN A 12 -7.24 -14.23 -6.28
CA ASN A 12 -7.97 -13.21 -5.51
C ASN A 12 -9.21 -13.73 -4.75
N ASN A 13 -9.35 -15.06 -4.57
CA ASN A 13 -10.40 -15.68 -3.78
C ASN A 13 -9.82 -16.32 -2.53
N VAL A 14 -10.52 -16.15 -1.42
CA VAL A 14 -10.15 -16.78 -0.15
C VAL A 14 -10.84 -18.11 -0.01
N ASN A 15 -10.07 -19.15 0.28
CA ASN A 15 -10.56 -20.49 0.55
C ASN A 15 -10.15 -20.92 1.96
N ILE A 16 -11.08 -21.43 2.73
CA ILE A 16 -10.81 -22.06 4.02
C ILE A 16 -10.66 -23.55 3.78
N VAL A 17 -9.47 -24.07 4.06
CA VAL A 17 -9.19 -25.51 4.07
C VAL A 17 -9.68 -26.05 5.42
N PRO A 18 -10.67 -26.96 5.46
CA PRO A 18 -11.21 -27.43 6.72
C PRO A 18 -10.20 -28.27 7.50
N GLU A 19 -10.37 -28.26 8.78
CA GLU A 19 -9.65 -29.08 9.73
C GLU A 19 -9.90 -30.59 9.52
N GLN A 20 -8.96 -31.41 9.95
CA GLN A 20 -9.08 -32.86 9.96
C GLN A 20 -8.73 -33.41 11.33
N GLN A 21 -9.62 -34.23 11.86
CA GLN A 21 -9.38 -34.96 13.10
C GLN A 21 -8.28 -36.00 12.89
N GLY A 22 -7.33 -36.06 13.80
CA GLY A 22 -6.29 -37.09 13.81
C GLY A 22 -6.83 -38.40 14.39
N ILE A 23 -6.40 -39.50 13.82
CA ILE A 23 -6.69 -40.85 14.33
C ILE A 23 -5.36 -41.53 14.59
N SER A 24 -5.24 -42.12 15.75
CA SER A 24 -4.09 -42.97 16.14
C SER A 24 -4.57 -44.22 16.86
N ILE A 25 -3.71 -45.23 16.81
CA ILE A 25 -3.92 -46.48 17.55
C ILE A 25 -2.64 -46.65 18.39
N ASP A 26 -2.82 -46.96 19.66
CA ASP A 26 -1.67 -47.31 20.51
C ASP A 26 -1.09 -48.68 20.07
N LYS A 27 0.23 -48.70 19.84
CA LYS A 27 0.90 -49.86 19.32
C LYS A 27 0.82 -51.04 20.28
N ALA A 28 0.90 -50.83 21.59
CA ALA A 28 0.82 -51.88 22.61
C ALA A 28 -0.57 -52.49 22.63
N THR A 29 -1.61 -51.66 22.57
CA THR A 29 -3.02 -52.11 22.48
C THR A 29 -3.26 -52.93 21.21
N LEU A 30 -2.70 -52.47 20.06
CA LEU A 30 -2.84 -53.22 18.80
C LEU A 30 -2.14 -54.59 18.87
N GLU A 31 -0.95 -54.69 19.42
CA GLU A 31 -0.22 -55.95 19.62
C GLU A 31 -0.99 -56.91 20.54
N GLN A 32 -1.66 -56.40 21.58
CA GLN A 32 -2.48 -57.18 22.46
C GLN A 32 -3.71 -57.75 21.72
N ILE A 33 -4.42 -56.92 20.95
CA ILE A 33 -5.58 -57.34 20.16
C ILE A 33 -5.19 -58.41 19.14
N ILE A 34 -4.02 -58.26 18.47
CA ILE A 34 -3.54 -59.30 17.54
C ILE A 34 -3.30 -60.63 18.24
N LYS A 35 -2.68 -60.63 19.45
CA LYS A 35 -2.47 -61.86 20.23
C LYS A 35 -3.80 -62.51 20.67
N GLU A 36 -4.77 -61.72 21.08
CA GLU A 36 -6.12 -62.19 21.43
C GLU A 36 -6.85 -62.82 20.25
N LEU A 37 -6.78 -62.23 19.07
CA LEU A 37 -7.38 -62.75 17.83
C LEU A 37 -6.74 -64.09 17.40
N GLN A 38 -5.42 -64.22 17.56
CA GLN A 38 -4.70 -65.47 17.24
C GLN A 38 -5.14 -66.65 18.09
N ASN A 39 -5.71 -66.42 19.28
CA ASN A 39 -6.13 -67.41 20.24
C ASN A 39 -7.69 -67.49 20.38
N SER A 40 -8.47 -66.86 19.52
CA SER A 40 -9.92 -66.83 19.58
C SER A 40 -10.52 -67.30 18.25
N GLU A 41 -11.78 -67.77 18.30
CA GLU A 41 -12.58 -68.05 17.08
C GLU A 41 -13.14 -66.79 16.40
N ASP A 42 -12.99 -65.64 17.04
CA ASP A 42 -13.43 -64.32 16.48
C ASP A 42 -12.54 -63.92 15.32
N THR A 43 -13.12 -63.58 14.21
CA THR A 43 -12.40 -63.09 13.00
C THR A 43 -12.38 -61.60 12.84
N VAL A 44 -13.12 -60.85 13.68
CA VAL A 44 -13.24 -59.37 13.60
C VAL A 44 -13.23 -58.77 14.99
N ARG A 45 -12.40 -57.74 15.18
CA ARG A 45 -12.36 -56.90 16.38
C ARG A 45 -12.43 -55.44 16.01
N GLN A 46 -13.13 -54.65 16.83
CA GLN A 46 -13.11 -53.19 16.72
C GLN A 46 -11.80 -52.66 17.26
N LEU A 47 -11.09 -51.84 16.42
CA LEU A 47 -9.85 -51.21 16.83
C LEU A 47 -10.12 -50.05 17.81
N PRO A 48 -9.41 -49.95 18.94
CA PRO A 48 -9.51 -48.82 19.85
C PRO A 48 -8.73 -47.64 19.29
N VAL A 49 -9.42 -46.78 18.53
CA VAL A 49 -8.83 -45.57 17.97
C VAL A 49 -8.89 -44.43 18.97
N GLN A 50 -7.83 -43.67 19.03
CA GLN A 50 -7.77 -42.40 19.76
C GLN A 50 -7.91 -41.26 18.77
N PHE A 51 -8.78 -40.31 19.07
CA PHE A 51 -9.00 -39.11 18.25
C PHE A 51 -8.24 -37.92 18.83
N THR A 52 -7.44 -37.29 18.00
CA THR A 52 -6.79 -36.01 18.33
C THR A 52 -7.57 -34.90 17.66
N GLN A 53 -8.02 -33.92 18.45
CA GLN A 53 -8.74 -32.77 17.92
C GLN A 53 -7.77 -31.76 17.32
N PRO A 54 -8.11 -31.12 16.19
CA PRO A 54 -7.37 -29.97 15.66
C PRO A 54 -7.48 -28.78 16.62
N LYS A 55 -6.45 -27.94 16.64
CA LYS A 55 -6.37 -26.76 17.50
C LYS A 55 -7.10 -25.57 16.90
N VAL A 56 -7.10 -25.44 15.57
CA VAL A 56 -7.76 -24.37 14.80
C VAL A 56 -8.88 -24.97 13.98
N LEU A 57 -10.08 -24.43 14.12
CA LEU A 57 -11.27 -24.86 13.41
C LEU A 57 -11.66 -23.88 12.31
N SER A 58 -12.30 -24.33 11.26
CA SER A 58 -12.81 -23.50 10.15
C SER A 58 -13.69 -22.35 10.65
N ARG A 59 -14.54 -22.58 11.65
CA ARG A 59 -15.38 -21.55 12.27
C ARG A 59 -14.57 -20.44 12.95
N ASP A 60 -13.38 -20.77 13.51
CA ASP A 60 -12.53 -19.81 14.20
C ASP A 60 -11.87 -18.88 13.17
N ILE A 61 -11.42 -19.44 12.03
CA ILE A 61 -10.93 -18.68 10.90
C ILE A 61 -12.04 -17.77 10.35
N GLN A 62 -13.22 -18.33 10.08
CA GLN A 62 -14.33 -17.59 9.48
C GLN A 62 -14.79 -16.42 10.37
N SER A 63 -14.74 -16.57 11.70
CA SER A 63 -15.12 -15.51 12.65
C SER A 63 -14.15 -14.35 12.71
N LYS A 64 -12.88 -14.52 12.26
CA LYS A 64 -11.81 -13.54 12.33
C LYS A 64 -11.45 -12.93 10.97
N LEU A 65 -11.74 -13.65 9.88
CA LEU A 65 -11.35 -13.27 8.53
C LEU A 65 -11.98 -11.93 8.11
N PHE A 66 -11.15 -10.94 7.75
CA PHE A 66 -11.57 -9.59 7.30
C PHE A 66 -12.49 -8.85 8.27
N LYS A 67 -12.36 -9.10 9.57
CA LYS A 67 -13.24 -8.51 10.58
C LYS A 67 -12.89 -7.06 10.90
N ASP A 68 -11.62 -6.70 10.78
CA ASP A 68 -11.10 -5.44 11.28
C ASP A 68 -10.64 -4.52 10.16
N THR A 69 -10.84 -3.20 10.34
CA THR A 69 -10.12 -2.18 9.58
C THR A 69 -8.74 -2.01 10.21
N LEU A 70 -7.68 -2.39 9.47
CA LEU A 70 -6.31 -2.24 9.94
C LEU A 70 -5.86 -0.78 9.85
N ALA A 71 -6.20 -0.11 8.77
CA ALA A 71 -5.96 1.31 8.56
C ALA A 71 -6.82 1.87 7.43
N SER A 72 -6.93 3.21 7.40
CA SER A 72 -7.53 3.95 6.29
C SER A 72 -6.81 5.27 6.12
N PHE A 73 -6.75 5.76 4.88
CA PHE A 73 -6.23 7.08 4.54
C PHE A 73 -6.94 7.65 3.32
N SER A 74 -7.09 8.98 3.30
CA SER A 74 -7.81 9.67 2.25
C SER A 74 -7.07 10.91 1.78
N THR A 75 -7.22 11.24 0.50
CA THR A 75 -6.78 12.51 -0.10
C THR A 75 -7.90 13.09 -0.95
N VAL A 76 -7.91 14.41 -1.10
CA VAL A 76 -8.91 15.13 -1.91
C VAL A 76 -8.27 15.59 -3.20
N PHE A 77 -9.06 15.71 -4.27
CA PHE A 77 -8.65 16.28 -5.54
C PHE A 77 -9.73 17.20 -6.11
N ASP A 78 -9.31 18.16 -6.94
CA ASP A 78 -10.19 19.09 -7.59
C ASP A 78 -10.68 18.55 -8.95
N THR A 79 -11.89 18.95 -9.35
CA THR A 79 -12.50 18.65 -10.65
C THR A 79 -13.14 19.91 -11.29
N SER A 80 -12.68 21.10 -10.90
CA SER A 80 -13.28 22.39 -11.27
C SER A 80 -13.15 22.78 -12.76
N ASN A 81 -12.23 22.14 -13.49
CA ASN A 81 -12.03 22.33 -14.92
C ASN A 81 -11.86 21.00 -15.64
N GLU A 82 -11.84 21.02 -16.99
CA GLU A 82 -11.76 19.79 -17.79
C GLU A 82 -10.50 18.95 -17.51
N ASN A 83 -9.34 19.60 -17.36
CA ASN A 83 -8.09 18.90 -17.06
C ASN A 83 -8.15 18.21 -15.69
N ASN A 84 -8.65 18.90 -14.67
CA ASN A 84 -8.87 18.34 -13.33
C ASN A 84 -9.94 17.24 -13.34
N ALA A 85 -10.98 17.35 -14.16
CA ALA A 85 -11.98 16.31 -14.35
C ALA A 85 -11.35 15.03 -14.97
N ASN A 86 -10.53 15.17 -16.01
CA ASN A 86 -9.77 14.06 -16.61
C ASN A 86 -8.82 13.41 -15.59
N ARG A 87 -8.15 14.23 -14.78
CA ARG A 87 -7.32 13.76 -13.68
C ARG A 87 -8.15 12.96 -12.66
N GLY A 88 -9.34 13.41 -12.31
CA GLY A 88 -10.28 12.72 -11.44
C GLY A 88 -10.71 11.36 -12.00
N GLU A 89 -10.98 11.26 -13.30
CA GLU A 89 -11.29 9.99 -13.97
C GLU A 89 -10.11 9.00 -13.90
N ASN A 90 -8.88 9.47 -14.11
CA ASN A 90 -7.68 8.64 -13.97
C ASN A 90 -7.52 8.10 -12.53
N ILE A 91 -7.78 8.94 -11.53
CA ILE A 91 -7.75 8.55 -10.11
C ILE A 91 -8.80 7.47 -9.83
N ARG A 92 -10.04 7.66 -10.31
CA ARG A 92 -11.13 6.67 -10.15
C ARG A 92 -10.76 5.34 -10.81
N LEU A 93 -10.29 5.37 -12.05
CA LEU A 93 -9.91 4.18 -12.79
C LEU A 93 -8.79 3.39 -12.10
N ALA A 94 -7.72 4.07 -11.69
CA ALA A 94 -6.60 3.41 -11.00
C ALA A 94 -7.04 2.84 -9.63
N SER A 95 -7.86 3.57 -8.86
CA SER A 95 -8.37 3.08 -7.58
C SER A 95 -9.29 1.86 -7.73
N GLN A 96 -10.12 1.82 -8.78
CA GLN A 96 -11.00 0.69 -9.09
C GLN A 96 -10.22 -0.59 -9.41
N LYS A 97 -9.08 -0.48 -10.12
CA LYS A 97 -8.21 -1.63 -10.42
C LYS A 97 -7.58 -2.24 -9.18
N ILE A 98 -7.36 -1.44 -8.14
CA ILE A 98 -6.80 -1.89 -6.85
C ILE A 98 -7.88 -2.42 -5.92
N ASN A 99 -9.11 -1.88 -6.03
CA ASN A 99 -10.21 -2.22 -5.15
C ASN A 99 -10.53 -3.72 -5.19
N GLY A 100 -10.64 -4.33 -4.02
CA GLY A 100 -10.93 -5.76 -3.88
C GLY A 100 -9.71 -6.67 -4.00
N LYS A 101 -8.48 -6.14 -4.22
CA LYS A 101 -7.26 -6.97 -4.22
C LYS A 101 -7.06 -7.59 -2.84
N ILE A 102 -6.84 -8.90 -2.82
CA ILE A 102 -6.55 -9.69 -1.62
C ILE A 102 -5.11 -10.17 -1.69
N LEU A 103 -4.39 -10.05 -0.59
CA LEU A 103 -3.02 -10.52 -0.45
C LEU A 103 -2.95 -11.61 0.61
N ALA A 104 -2.42 -12.77 0.25
CA ALA A 104 -2.07 -13.82 1.20
C ALA A 104 -0.95 -13.35 2.15
N PRO A 105 -0.77 -13.99 3.32
CA PRO A 105 0.43 -13.81 4.13
C PRO A 105 1.70 -14.02 3.30
N GLY A 106 2.64 -13.06 3.38
CA GLY A 106 3.89 -13.06 2.62
C GLY A 106 3.77 -12.62 1.15
N GLU A 107 2.56 -12.42 0.61
CA GLU A 107 2.37 -11.95 -0.77
C GLU A 107 2.77 -10.49 -0.92
N THR A 108 3.44 -10.18 -2.03
CA THR A 108 3.84 -8.82 -2.40
C THR A 108 2.79 -8.18 -3.31
N PHE A 109 2.40 -6.95 -2.99
CA PHE A 109 1.65 -6.07 -3.88
C PHE A 109 2.63 -5.26 -4.73
N SER A 110 2.38 -5.17 -6.04
CA SER A 110 3.02 -4.24 -6.97
C SER A 110 1.96 -3.33 -7.56
N PHE A 111 2.13 -2.03 -7.39
CA PHE A 111 1.18 -1.05 -7.94
C PHE A 111 1.13 -1.13 -9.47
N ASN A 112 2.30 -1.23 -10.10
CA ASN A 112 2.38 -1.28 -11.56
C ASN A 112 1.80 -2.56 -12.16
N GLU A 113 1.94 -3.71 -11.48
CA GLU A 113 1.33 -4.98 -11.92
C GLU A 113 -0.20 -4.93 -11.81
N VAL A 114 -0.74 -4.40 -10.71
CA VAL A 114 -2.18 -4.37 -10.46
C VAL A 114 -2.88 -3.33 -11.33
N VAL A 115 -2.32 -2.13 -11.44
CA VAL A 115 -2.93 -1.02 -12.20
C VAL A 115 -2.69 -1.17 -13.71
N GLY A 116 -1.54 -1.74 -14.10
CA GLY A 116 -1.17 -1.93 -15.50
C GLY A 116 -0.76 -0.63 -16.22
N PRO A 117 -0.61 -0.68 -17.56
CA PRO A 117 -0.23 0.47 -18.37
C PRO A 117 -1.29 1.58 -18.33
N ARG A 118 -0.80 2.84 -18.31
CA ARG A 118 -1.64 4.04 -18.31
C ARG A 118 -1.68 4.59 -19.74
N THR A 119 -2.53 4.00 -20.56
CA THR A 119 -2.70 4.38 -21.97
C THR A 119 -4.14 4.80 -22.25
N VAL A 120 -4.36 5.49 -23.38
CA VAL A 120 -5.70 5.87 -23.82
C VAL A 120 -6.58 4.63 -24.04
N GLU A 121 -6.01 3.56 -24.58
CA GLU A 121 -6.69 2.27 -24.82
C GLU A 121 -7.13 1.62 -23.49
N SER A 122 -6.37 1.87 -22.42
CA SER A 122 -6.72 1.42 -21.06
C SER A 122 -7.72 2.34 -20.35
N GLY A 123 -8.22 3.38 -21.04
CA GLY A 123 -9.22 4.31 -20.55
C GLY A 123 -8.67 5.54 -19.82
N TYR A 124 -7.35 5.73 -19.77
CA TYR A 124 -6.74 6.90 -19.15
C TYR A 124 -6.79 8.10 -20.10
N LYS A 125 -6.95 9.28 -19.51
CA LYS A 125 -7.03 10.57 -20.19
C LYS A 125 -5.76 11.38 -19.97
N ALA A 126 -5.44 12.28 -20.92
CA ALA A 126 -4.44 13.30 -20.72
C ALA A 126 -4.89 14.27 -19.61
N ALA A 127 -4.01 14.52 -18.66
CA ALA A 127 -4.23 15.44 -17.55
C ALA A 127 -2.89 15.96 -17.02
N HIS A 128 -2.90 17.04 -16.27
CA HIS A 128 -1.70 17.67 -15.73
C HIS A 128 -0.88 16.68 -14.88
N ALA A 129 0.38 16.54 -15.26
CA ALA A 129 1.43 15.84 -14.55
C ALA A 129 2.69 16.70 -14.48
N TYR A 130 3.56 16.42 -13.52
CA TYR A 130 4.87 17.05 -13.46
C TYR A 130 5.88 16.19 -14.22
N SER A 131 6.46 16.75 -15.29
CA SER A 131 7.54 16.11 -16.06
C SER A 131 8.67 17.11 -16.27
N ASN A 132 9.91 16.73 -15.94
CA ASN A 132 11.12 17.55 -16.09
C ASN A 132 11.02 18.97 -15.51
N GLY A 133 10.27 19.15 -14.42
CA GLY A 133 10.10 20.46 -13.76
C GLY A 133 9.07 21.38 -14.42
N GLU A 134 8.24 20.83 -15.30
CA GLU A 134 7.15 21.55 -15.96
C GLU A 134 5.84 20.81 -15.74
N VAL A 135 4.74 21.57 -15.76
CA VAL A 135 3.40 20.99 -15.81
C VAL A 135 3.12 20.67 -17.28
N VAL A 136 2.91 19.41 -17.58
CA VAL A 136 2.60 18.91 -18.92
C VAL A 136 1.32 18.07 -18.90
N ASP A 137 0.64 17.98 -20.02
CA ASP A 137 -0.46 17.04 -20.17
C ASP A 137 0.09 15.66 -20.54
N GLU A 138 -0.07 14.72 -19.62
CA GLU A 138 0.38 13.34 -19.76
C GLU A 138 -0.79 12.37 -19.52
N VAL A 139 -0.86 11.30 -20.32
CA VAL A 139 -1.87 10.25 -20.14
C VAL A 139 -1.65 9.54 -18.80
N GLY A 140 -2.68 9.54 -17.95
CA GLY A 140 -2.60 8.98 -16.61
C GLY A 140 -2.20 9.98 -15.53
N GLY A 141 -2.17 11.29 -15.84
CA GLY A 141 -1.99 12.33 -14.80
C GLY A 141 -2.94 12.12 -13.63
N GLY A 142 -2.42 12.17 -12.39
CA GLY A 142 -3.14 11.92 -11.14
C GLY A 142 -2.92 10.53 -10.52
N VAL A 143 -2.40 9.53 -11.24
CA VAL A 143 -2.21 8.16 -10.72
C VAL A 143 -1.22 8.12 -9.54
N CYS A 144 -0.23 9.00 -9.47
CA CYS A 144 0.67 9.11 -8.32
C CYS A 144 -0.04 9.57 -7.02
N GLN A 145 -1.19 10.24 -7.11
CA GLN A 145 -2.02 10.49 -5.92
C GLN A 145 -2.64 9.19 -5.40
N VAL A 146 -2.98 8.25 -6.31
CA VAL A 146 -3.53 6.94 -5.93
C VAL A 146 -2.48 6.11 -5.18
N SER A 147 -1.24 6.03 -5.71
CA SER A 147 -0.15 5.33 -5.02
C SER A 147 0.22 5.97 -3.69
N SER A 148 0.24 7.30 -3.60
CA SER A 148 0.56 8.02 -2.35
C SER A 148 -0.54 7.82 -1.29
N THR A 149 -1.81 7.81 -1.69
CA THR A 149 -2.93 7.55 -0.77
C THR A 149 -2.87 6.12 -0.23
N LEU A 150 -2.61 5.14 -1.12
CA LEU A 150 -2.43 3.74 -0.71
C LEU A 150 -1.20 3.56 0.18
N TYR A 151 -0.07 4.20 -0.14
CA TYR A 151 1.15 4.18 0.67
C TYR A 151 0.89 4.62 2.11
N ASN A 152 0.15 5.70 2.29
CA ASN A 152 -0.23 6.18 3.62
C ASN A 152 -1.14 5.20 4.40
N ALA A 153 -2.06 4.52 3.74
CA ALA A 153 -2.87 3.47 4.36
C ALA A 153 -2.01 2.26 4.75
N VAL A 154 -1.10 1.84 3.86
CA VAL A 154 -0.16 0.73 4.07
C VAL A 154 0.76 0.99 5.26
N LEU A 155 1.33 2.18 5.36
CA LEU A 155 2.18 2.57 6.49
C LEU A 155 1.42 2.52 7.82
N ARG A 156 0.17 3.03 7.86
CA ARG A 156 -0.66 3.06 9.07
C ARG A 156 -1.13 1.67 9.50
N ALA A 157 -1.21 0.72 8.56
CA ALA A 157 -1.46 -0.68 8.84
C ALA A 157 -0.20 -1.44 9.29
N ASP A 158 0.95 -0.77 9.38
CA ASP A 158 2.27 -1.34 9.70
C ASP A 158 2.69 -2.47 8.75
N LEU A 159 2.31 -2.37 7.48
CA LEU A 159 2.75 -3.30 6.46
C LEU A 159 4.14 -2.92 5.95
N LYS A 160 4.91 -3.94 5.55
CA LYS A 160 6.30 -3.78 5.10
C LYS A 160 6.37 -3.23 3.68
N VAL A 161 6.69 -1.95 3.53
CA VAL A 161 7.02 -1.34 2.24
C VAL A 161 8.39 -1.84 1.77
N THR A 162 8.47 -2.32 0.54
CA THR A 162 9.71 -2.88 -0.06
C THR A 162 10.26 -2.03 -1.19
N GLU A 163 9.41 -1.21 -1.84
CA GLU A 163 9.83 -0.27 -2.87
C GLU A 163 8.97 1.00 -2.77
N ARG A 164 9.63 2.15 -2.63
CA ARG A 164 8.99 3.47 -2.66
C ARG A 164 10.02 4.52 -3.04
N VAL A 165 9.65 5.39 -3.96
CA VAL A 165 10.42 6.58 -4.32
C VAL A 165 9.52 7.81 -4.14
N ASN A 166 10.03 8.88 -3.55
CA ASN A 166 9.31 10.16 -3.50
C ASN A 166 9.35 10.87 -4.85
N HIS A 167 8.45 11.83 -5.07
CA HIS A 167 8.48 12.65 -6.28
C HIS A 167 9.73 13.52 -6.35
N MET A 168 10.10 13.87 -7.57
CA MET A 168 11.20 14.80 -7.82
C MET A 168 10.89 16.19 -7.22
N PHE A 169 9.64 16.65 -7.29
CA PHE A 169 9.15 17.91 -6.75
C PHE A 169 8.05 17.66 -5.72
N THR A 170 7.77 18.66 -4.89
CA THR A 170 6.72 18.56 -3.87
C THR A 170 5.34 18.38 -4.50
N VAL A 171 4.50 17.60 -3.84
CA VAL A 171 3.07 17.41 -4.19
C VAL A 171 2.21 17.99 -3.08
N GLY A 172 1.01 18.48 -3.44
CA GLY A 172 0.15 19.20 -2.49
C GLY A 172 -0.93 18.35 -1.81
N TYR A 173 -1.03 17.06 -2.12
CA TYR A 173 -2.11 16.20 -1.61
C TYR A 173 -1.71 15.31 -0.41
N VAL A 174 -0.43 15.27 -0.05
CA VAL A 174 0.11 14.65 1.16
C VAL A 174 1.24 15.50 1.73
N GLU A 175 1.60 15.27 2.99
CA GLU A 175 2.75 15.90 3.64
C GLU A 175 4.08 15.47 3.01
N LEU A 176 5.11 16.30 3.16
CA LEU A 176 6.46 15.98 2.70
C LEU A 176 6.94 14.65 3.32
N GLY A 177 7.52 13.79 2.50
CA GLY A 177 7.98 12.45 2.91
C GLY A 177 6.91 11.36 2.89
N MET A 178 5.64 11.72 2.66
CA MET A 178 4.51 10.80 2.69
C MET A 178 3.92 10.49 1.31
N ASP A 179 4.61 10.83 0.24
CA ASP A 179 4.25 10.53 -1.14
C ASP A 179 4.95 9.27 -1.67
N ALA A 180 4.40 8.68 -2.72
CA ALA A 180 4.99 7.57 -3.47
C ALA A 180 4.73 7.78 -4.96
N THR A 181 5.79 7.99 -5.75
CA THR A 181 5.69 8.11 -7.21
C THR A 181 5.70 6.75 -7.88
N VAL A 182 5.00 6.66 -9.01
CA VAL A 182 4.94 5.45 -9.84
C VAL A 182 4.97 5.81 -11.32
N SER A 183 5.69 5.01 -12.11
CA SER A 183 5.65 5.07 -13.57
C SER A 183 5.64 3.65 -14.14
N TYR A 184 4.79 3.39 -15.14
CA TYR A 184 4.71 2.03 -15.70
C TYR A 184 5.97 1.68 -16.48
N GLY A 185 6.56 0.52 -16.16
CA GLY A 185 7.84 0.10 -16.73
C GLY A 185 9.07 0.74 -16.08
N GLY A 186 8.88 1.58 -15.05
CA GLY A 186 9.93 2.25 -14.28
C GLY A 186 9.71 2.10 -12.78
N VAL A 187 9.62 3.24 -12.07
CA VAL A 187 9.45 3.28 -10.61
C VAL A 187 8.13 2.66 -10.19
N ASP A 188 8.17 1.83 -9.14
CA ASP A 188 6.99 1.15 -8.60
C ASP A 188 6.79 1.47 -7.10
N PHE A 189 5.60 1.17 -6.61
CA PHE A 189 5.29 1.13 -5.19
C PHE A 189 4.93 -0.31 -4.82
N LYS A 190 5.75 -0.91 -3.92
CA LYS A 190 5.57 -2.29 -3.49
C LYS A 190 5.55 -2.42 -1.98
N PHE A 191 4.72 -3.33 -1.49
CA PHE A 191 4.69 -3.73 -0.09
C PHE A 191 4.31 -5.20 0.06
N VAL A 192 4.61 -5.77 1.21
CA VAL A 192 4.32 -7.18 1.55
C VAL A 192 3.26 -7.22 2.64
N ASN A 193 2.32 -8.14 2.52
CA ASN A 193 1.50 -8.54 3.64
C ASN A 193 2.36 -9.35 4.64
N ASN A 194 2.95 -8.65 5.60
CA ASN A 194 3.77 -9.24 6.68
C ASN A 194 2.94 -9.71 7.89
N THR A 195 1.63 -9.82 7.75
CA THR A 195 0.75 -10.40 8.78
C THR A 195 0.56 -11.91 8.56
N GLU A 196 0.01 -12.58 9.55
CA GLU A 196 -0.34 -14.01 9.48
C GLU A 196 -1.69 -14.26 8.80
N TRP A 197 -2.43 -13.21 8.45
CA TRP A 197 -3.77 -13.27 7.88
C TRP A 197 -3.85 -12.62 6.50
N PRO A 198 -4.75 -13.08 5.63
CA PRO A 198 -5.03 -12.35 4.40
C PRO A 198 -5.50 -10.94 4.68
N ILE A 199 -5.07 -9.99 3.85
CA ILE A 199 -5.55 -8.61 3.85
C ILE A 199 -6.28 -8.31 2.55
N LYS A 200 -7.31 -7.45 2.62
CA LYS A 200 -8.06 -6.96 1.46
C LYS A 200 -7.89 -5.46 1.36
N ILE A 201 -7.65 -4.97 0.15
CA ILE A 201 -7.56 -3.54 -0.15
C ILE A 201 -8.92 -3.09 -0.67
N GLU A 202 -9.51 -2.09 -0.04
CA GLU A 202 -10.68 -1.40 -0.56
C GLU A 202 -10.30 0.02 -0.97
N GLY A 203 -10.64 0.40 -2.20
CA GLY A 203 -10.34 1.73 -2.75
C GLY A 203 -11.56 2.31 -3.46
N TRP A 204 -11.91 3.55 -3.13
CA TRP A 204 -13.05 4.24 -3.76
C TRP A 204 -12.84 5.75 -3.78
N VAL A 205 -13.59 6.40 -4.64
CA VAL A 205 -13.73 7.86 -4.68
C VAL A 205 -15.16 8.21 -4.32
N SER A 206 -15.33 9.07 -3.31
CA SER A 206 -16.64 9.59 -2.90
C SER A 206 -17.15 10.70 -3.84
N PRO A 207 -18.44 11.07 -3.78
CA PRO A 207 -19.01 12.13 -4.62
C PRO A 207 -18.36 13.50 -4.45
N ASP A 208 -17.74 13.78 -3.29
CA ASP A 208 -17.00 15.00 -2.95
C ASP A 208 -15.52 14.95 -3.35
N ASN A 209 -15.14 14.05 -4.29
CA ASN A 209 -13.81 13.88 -4.85
C ASN A 209 -12.74 13.51 -3.80
N GLN A 210 -13.12 12.77 -2.77
CA GLN A 210 -12.20 12.19 -1.82
C GLN A 210 -11.85 10.76 -2.26
N LEU A 211 -10.56 10.50 -2.54
CA LEU A 211 -10.00 9.17 -2.74
C LEU A 211 -9.69 8.57 -1.37
N THR A 212 -10.20 7.38 -1.11
CA THR A 212 -9.94 6.65 0.15
C THR A 212 -9.43 5.24 -0.15
N PHE A 213 -8.39 4.83 0.57
CA PHE A 213 -8.00 3.42 0.70
C PHE A 213 -8.21 2.96 2.14
N ARG A 214 -8.74 1.74 2.28
CA ARG A 214 -8.93 1.04 3.53
C ARG A 214 -8.35 -0.37 3.42
N LEU A 215 -7.56 -0.76 4.41
CA LEU A 215 -7.00 -2.10 4.52
C LEU A 215 -7.82 -2.88 5.54
N ILE A 216 -8.40 -3.98 5.09
CA ILE A 216 -9.23 -4.87 5.90
C ILE A 216 -8.46 -6.16 6.17
N GLY A 217 -8.48 -6.64 7.38
CA GLY A 217 -7.78 -7.85 7.78
C GLY A 217 -8.23 -8.38 9.13
N THR A 218 -7.33 -9.08 9.82
CA THR A 218 -7.51 -9.55 11.19
C THR A 218 -6.51 -8.83 12.09
N ASN A 219 -6.99 -8.00 13.00
CA ASN A 219 -6.12 -7.32 13.95
C ASN A 219 -5.76 -8.27 15.10
N THR A 220 -4.53 -8.77 15.08
CA THR A 220 -3.99 -9.67 16.12
C THR A 220 -3.34 -8.90 17.28
N ASN A 221 -3.23 -7.56 17.18
CA ASN A 221 -2.66 -6.71 18.24
C ASN A 221 -3.47 -5.40 18.37
N PRO A 222 -4.65 -5.44 19.01
CA PRO A 222 -5.58 -4.29 19.07
C PRO A 222 -5.05 -3.07 19.80
N GLY A 223 -4.06 -3.21 20.69
CA GLY A 223 -3.43 -2.07 21.40
C GLY A 223 -2.33 -1.36 20.60
N LYS A 224 -1.94 -1.89 19.44
CA LYS A 224 -0.89 -1.31 18.61
C LYS A 224 -1.41 -0.15 17.77
N THR A 225 -0.68 0.97 17.80
CA THR A 225 -0.91 2.12 16.91
C THR A 225 0.40 2.57 16.26
N VAL A 226 0.32 3.08 15.03
CA VAL A 226 1.48 3.55 14.27
C VAL A 226 1.26 5.01 13.89
N HIS A 227 2.26 5.84 14.20
CA HIS A 227 2.27 7.27 13.93
C HIS A 227 3.49 7.66 13.11
N PHE A 228 3.36 8.70 12.31
CA PHE A 228 4.46 9.26 11.52
C PHE A 228 4.61 10.74 11.84
N TYR A 229 5.85 11.21 11.84
CA TYR A 229 6.16 12.62 12.01
C TYR A 229 7.46 12.97 11.29
N SER A 230 7.62 14.26 11.02
CA SER A 230 8.88 14.84 10.58
C SER A 230 9.28 15.96 11.57
N PRO A 231 10.53 16.01 12.06
CA PRO A 231 10.98 17.08 12.94
C PRO A 231 11.14 18.44 12.23
N GLY A 232 10.91 18.46 10.91
CA GLY A 232 11.04 19.62 10.04
C GLY A 232 11.73 19.26 8.73
N ALA A 233 11.57 20.12 7.74
CA ALA A 233 12.24 19.99 6.45
C ALA A 233 13.37 21.02 6.32
N THR A 234 14.53 20.61 5.82
CA THR A 234 15.57 21.53 5.39
C THR A 234 15.16 22.12 4.05
N VAL A 235 15.06 23.45 3.99
CA VAL A 235 14.75 24.18 2.75
C VAL A 235 15.98 24.23 1.87
N ILE A 236 15.80 23.97 0.58
CA ILE A 236 16.84 24.11 -0.46
C ILE A 236 16.42 25.30 -1.32
N GLU A 237 17.22 26.31 -1.34
CA GLU A 237 16.91 27.55 -2.03
C GLU A 237 16.68 27.34 -3.53
N CYS A 238 15.74 28.12 -4.06
CA CYS A 238 15.42 28.15 -5.47
C CYS A 238 16.57 28.78 -6.27
N PRO A 239 17.22 28.08 -7.23
CA PRO A 239 18.19 28.66 -8.12
C PRO A 239 17.59 29.74 -9.01
N VAL A 240 18.31 30.83 -9.23
CA VAL A 240 17.88 31.91 -10.13
C VAL A 240 18.77 31.92 -11.37
N GLU A 241 18.14 31.96 -12.54
CA GLU A 241 18.78 32.11 -13.84
C GLU A 241 18.37 33.45 -14.44
N TYR A 242 19.32 34.22 -14.93
CA TYR A 242 19.08 35.47 -15.63
C TYR A 242 19.35 35.30 -17.13
N ILE A 243 18.39 35.75 -17.95
CA ILE A 243 18.49 35.82 -19.41
C ILE A 243 18.57 37.30 -19.78
N ASP A 244 19.71 37.75 -20.31
CA ASP A 244 19.89 39.12 -20.75
C ASP A 244 19.14 39.37 -22.07
N ASP A 245 18.35 40.44 -22.11
CA ASP A 245 17.53 40.81 -23.27
C ASP A 245 17.82 42.30 -23.68
N PRO A 246 18.49 42.53 -24.82
CA PRO A 246 18.76 43.85 -25.30
C PRO A 246 17.53 44.60 -25.82
N SER A 247 16.39 43.95 -26.01
CA SER A 247 15.13 44.60 -26.41
C SER A 247 14.39 45.24 -25.24
N LEU A 248 14.77 44.91 -24.01
CA LEU A 248 14.18 45.49 -22.79
C LEU A 248 15.08 46.64 -22.27
N PRO A 249 14.50 47.74 -21.78
CA PRO A 249 15.22 48.80 -21.14
C PRO A 249 16.12 48.32 -19.99
N SER A 250 17.29 48.93 -19.84
CA SER A 250 18.22 48.59 -18.75
C SER A 250 17.56 48.67 -17.38
N GLY A 251 17.71 47.63 -16.58
CA GLY A 251 17.11 47.49 -15.24
C GLY A 251 15.66 46.97 -15.23
N GLN A 252 15.00 46.83 -16.37
CA GLN A 252 13.71 46.17 -16.43
C GLN A 252 13.89 44.65 -16.23
N ILE A 253 13.00 44.06 -15.44
CA ILE A 253 12.95 42.59 -15.20
C ILE A 253 11.57 42.05 -15.57
N ASP A 254 11.59 40.87 -16.15
CA ASP A 254 10.39 40.10 -16.50
C ASP A 254 10.58 38.68 -16.01
N VAL A 255 9.68 38.19 -15.14
CA VAL A 255 9.75 36.83 -14.56
C VAL A 255 9.09 35.86 -15.54
N LEU A 256 9.92 35.07 -16.24
CA LEU A 256 9.47 34.10 -17.23
C LEU A 256 8.97 32.83 -16.56
N LYS A 257 9.62 32.43 -15.43
CA LYS A 257 9.24 31.23 -14.67
C LYS A 257 9.46 31.54 -13.18
N GLU A 258 8.39 31.37 -12.40
CA GLU A 258 8.52 31.41 -10.95
C GLU A 258 9.19 30.11 -10.48
N GLY A 259 10.16 30.24 -9.59
CA GLY A 259 10.80 29.09 -8.99
C GLY A 259 10.03 28.60 -7.75
N ALA A 260 10.44 27.47 -7.24
CA ALA A 260 9.98 26.96 -5.95
C ALA A 260 11.15 26.38 -5.16
N PRO A 261 11.18 26.51 -3.84
CA PRO A 261 12.21 25.89 -3.02
C PRO A 261 12.09 24.35 -3.10
N GLY A 262 13.23 23.69 -2.97
CA GLY A 262 13.31 22.27 -2.73
C GLY A 262 13.32 21.97 -1.23
N TYR A 263 13.23 20.68 -0.90
CA TYR A 263 13.20 20.24 0.50
C TYR A 263 13.96 18.93 0.68
N SER A 264 14.62 18.79 1.83
CA SER A 264 15.06 17.50 2.34
C SER A 264 14.34 17.22 3.65
N VAL A 265 13.68 16.07 3.78
CA VAL A 265 12.87 15.75 4.94
C VAL A 265 13.12 14.32 5.41
N ASP A 266 13.34 14.17 6.72
CA ASP A 266 13.39 12.89 7.40
C ASP A 266 12.01 12.56 7.98
N THR A 267 11.51 11.40 7.64
CA THR A 267 10.25 10.87 8.19
C THR A 267 10.56 9.78 9.21
N TYR A 268 9.93 9.87 10.38
CA TYR A 268 10.06 8.92 11.47
C TYR A 268 8.76 8.18 11.69
N LYS A 269 8.88 6.93 12.09
CA LYS A 269 7.78 6.04 12.48
C LYS A 269 7.86 5.79 13.99
N ILE A 270 6.74 6.00 14.68
CA ILE A 270 6.57 5.66 16.09
C ILE A 270 5.53 4.56 16.20
N VAL A 271 5.89 3.47 16.88
CA VAL A 271 4.96 2.41 17.25
C VAL A 271 4.65 2.53 18.73
N LYS A 272 3.35 2.55 19.06
CA LYS A 272 2.88 2.52 20.45
C LYS A 272 2.10 1.24 20.70
N GLN A 273 2.28 0.69 21.89
CA GLN A 273 1.48 -0.40 22.44
C GLN A 273 0.74 0.12 23.67
N ASP A 274 -0.61 0.09 23.62
CA ASP A 274 -1.47 0.59 24.70
C ASP A 274 -1.12 2.02 25.16
N GLY A 275 -0.77 2.88 24.16
CA GLY A 275 -0.38 4.28 24.36
C GLY A 275 1.10 4.51 24.72
N VAL A 276 1.86 3.46 25.04
CA VAL A 276 3.30 3.55 25.37
C VAL A 276 4.14 3.37 24.10
N VAL A 277 5.14 4.24 23.89
CA VAL A 277 6.08 4.11 22.78
C VAL A 277 6.95 2.87 22.98
N VAL A 278 6.90 1.95 22.04
CA VAL A 278 7.71 0.71 22.04
C VAL A 278 8.81 0.71 20.97
N SER A 279 8.66 1.55 19.94
CA SER A 279 9.66 1.71 18.89
C SER A 279 9.55 3.09 18.27
N GLU A 280 10.70 3.67 17.97
CA GLU A 280 10.85 4.88 17.14
C GLU A 280 12.02 4.67 16.21
N GLU A 281 11.78 4.86 14.90
CA GLU A 281 12.79 4.64 13.88
C GLU A 281 12.65 5.63 12.73
N LYS A 282 13.78 5.97 12.10
CA LYS A 282 13.77 6.74 10.86
C LYS A 282 13.27 5.83 9.73
N LEU A 283 12.14 6.20 9.15
CA LEU A 283 11.53 5.47 8.04
C LEU A 283 12.24 5.75 6.72
N SER A 284 12.48 7.02 6.40
CA SER A 284 13.08 7.45 5.13
C SER A 284 13.62 8.88 5.19
N THR A 285 14.49 9.20 4.22
CA THR A 285 14.80 10.59 3.82
C THR A 285 14.21 10.80 2.43
N SER A 286 13.44 11.87 2.25
CA SER A 286 12.90 12.29 0.95
C SER A 286 13.54 13.59 0.53
N TYR A 287 13.99 13.65 -0.73
CA TYR A 287 14.61 14.81 -1.33
C TYR A 287 13.76 15.32 -2.48
N TYR A 288 13.35 16.59 -2.41
CA TYR A 288 12.59 17.28 -3.44
C TYR A 288 13.46 18.36 -4.04
N GLN A 289 13.62 18.34 -5.35
CA GLN A 289 14.46 19.30 -6.05
C GLN A 289 13.81 20.70 -6.04
N PRO A 290 14.61 21.78 -5.94
CA PRO A 290 14.08 23.11 -6.16
C PRO A 290 13.76 23.33 -7.65
N MET A 291 12.73 24.09 -7.94
CA MET A 291 12.42 24.56 -9.29
C MET A 291 13.15 25.87 -9.54
N LYS A 292 13.85 25.97 -10.67
CA LYS A 292 14.60 27.15 -11.05
C LYS A 292 13.66 28.34 -11.36
N ARG A 293 13.96 29.50 -10.79
CA ARG A 293 13.37 30.79 -11.19
C ARG A 293 14.12 31.34 -12.41
N VAL A 294 13.39 31.75 -13.46
CA VAL A 294 14.00 32.34 -14.68
C VAL A 294 13.52 33.76 -14.82
N ILE A 295 14.50 34.68 -14.85
CA ILE A 295 14.25 36.15 -14.94
C ILE A 295 14.90 36.64 -16.21
N ARG A 296 14.15 37.30 -17.09
CA ARG A 296 14.63 38.05 -18.21
C ARG A 296 14.99 39.46 -17.72
N ARG A 297 16.20 39.89 -18.02
CA ARG A 297 16.80 41.15 -17.56
C ARG A 297 17.15 42.04 -18.74
N GLY A 298 16.60 43.27 -18.76
CA GLY A 298 16.91 44.29 -19.77
C GLY A 298 18.35 44.81 -19.65
N ILE A 299 19.03 44.84 -20.79
CA ILE A 299 20.40 45.39 -20.96
C ILE A 299 20.47 46.41 -22.09
N GLY A 300 19.32 46.81 -22.67
CA GLY A 300 19.21 47.80 -23.75
C GLY A 300 19.37 49.23 -23.31
#